data_73b69fd656cde82965ed514a037201aa
#
_entry.id   73b69fd656cde82965ed514a037201aa
#
_cell.length_a   1.000
_cell.length_b   1.000
_cell.length_c   1.000
_cell.angle_alpha   90.00
_cell.angle_beta   90.00
_cell.angle_gamma   90.00
#
_symmetry.space_group_name_H-M   'P 1'
#
loop_
_entity.id
_entity.type
_entity.pdbx_description
1 polymer ?
#
loop_
_entity_poly.entity_id
_entity_poly.type
_entity_poly.pdbx_seq_one_letter_code
_entity_poly.pdbx_strand_id
1 'polypeptide(L)'
;GPCAVPHTGSVSPKPVVSPGEKRATLITVVSGSGGAGKSAVSVVAAATLASAGIKTLLLDCDFQFGDMRDLLGAKRAYGVDEVLSGAVPLSDLPCDEQGLCLIAAPRRLEQSETIVHELPALLDSAMAHFDAIVANTGANWGEQHAVLLERSSRALFLVDQRASSLRACKHAVELCARCGIAASPFLFVANRCSKRSLFSSIDVSCAMQGAHAAELKDGGVEVEQALGTGLAYDLVSSRNAFAQSVRDLM
;
A
#
# COMPACT_ATOMS: atom_id res chain seq x y z
N GLY A 1 1.62 -27.96 -39.20
CA GLY A 1 2.36 -27.13 -38.25
C GLY A 1 2.01 -27.52 -36.82
N PRO A 2 2.96 -27.56 -35.85
CA PRO A 2 2.67 -27.98 -34.51
C PRO A 2 1.99 -26.86 -33.71
N CYS A 3 0.92 -27.22 -33.00
CA CYS A 3 0.24 -26.36 -32.06
C CYS A 3 1.17 -25.99 -30.89
N ALA A 4 1.31 -24.70 -30.64
CA ALA A 4 1.99 -24.19 -29.47
C ALA A 4 1.15 -24.47 -28.21
N VAL A 5 1.74 -25.13 -27.23
CA VAL A 5 1.16 -25.38 -25.92
C VAL A 5 1.23 -24.08 -25.13
N PRO A 6 0.15 -23.60 -24.48
CA PRO A 6 0.22 -22.41 -23.65
C PRO A 6 1.09 -22.70 -22.42
N HIS A 7 2.08 -21.84 -22.17
CA HIS A 7 2.86 -21.86 -20.93
C HIS A 7 1.94 -21.61 -19.74
N THR A 8 1.75 -22.62 -18.94
CA THR A 8 1.14 -22.49 -17.62
C THR A 8 2.05 -21.63 -16.77
N GLY A 9 1.58 -20.40 -16.43
CA GLY A 9 2.27 -19.53 -15.49
C GLY A 9 2.50 -20.28 -14.19
N SER A 10 3.73 -20.31 -13.73
CA SER A 10 4.11 -20.88 -12.45
C SER A 10 3.47 -20.03 -11.35
N VAL A 11 2.43 -20.57 -10.73
CA VAL A 11 1.89 -20.03 -9.49
C VAL A 11 2.97 -20.25 -8.44
N SER A 12 3.56 -19.15 -7.94
CA SER A 12 4.48 -19.23 -6.80
C SER A 12 3.78 -19.93 -5.64
N PRO A 13 4.38 -20.96 -5.02
CA PRO A 13 3.73 -21.67 -3.92
C PRO A 13 3.42 -20.68 -2.78
N LYS A 14 2.19 -20.71 -2.29
CA LYS A 14 1.83 -19.99 -1.07
C LYS A 14 2.75 -20.48 0.05
N PRO A 15 3.35 -19.58 0.85
CA PRO A 15 4.18 -19.99 1.96
C PRO A 15 3.36 -20.87 2.91
N VAL A 16 3.88 -22.04 3.21
CA VAL A 16 3.32 -22.93 4.24
C VAL A 16 3.67 -22.32 5.59
N VAL A 17 2.70 -21.70 6.24
CA VAL A 17 2.86 -21.13 7.58
C VAL A 17 2.78 -22.25 8.61
N SER A 18 3.83 -22.39 9.40
CA SER A 18 3.78 -23.28 10.57
C SER A 18 2.80 -22.74 11.60
N PRO A 19 1.92 -23.57 12.20
CA PRO A 19 1.00 -23.12 13.24
C PRO A 19 1.80 -22.53 14.42
N GLY A 20 1.64 -21.21 14.68
CA GLY A 20 2.26 -20.54 15.83
C GLY A 20 3.23 -19.41 15.49
N GLU A 21 3.63 -19.20 14.25
CA GLU A 21 4.43 -18.03 13.86
C GLU A 21 3.55 -16.77 13.76
N LYS A 22 3.89 -15.77 14.57
CA LYS A 22 3.28 -14.44 14.50
C LYS A 22 3.74 -13.78 13.21
N ARG A 23 2.85 -13.57 12.27
CA ARG A 23 3.13 -12.82 11.03
C ARG A 23 2.62 -11.38 11.16
N ALA A 24 3.36 -10.45 10.54
CA ALA A 24 2.92 -9.07 10.41
C ALA A 24 1.57 -8.98 9.68
N THR A 25 0.78 -7.97 10.03
CA THR A 25 -0.37 -7.55 9.23
C THR A 25 0.15 -6.77 8.02
N LEU A 26 -0.11 -7.25 6.82
CA LEU A 26 0.20 -6.54 5.59
C LEU A 26 -1.04 -5.79 5.10
N ILE A 27 -0.92 -4.48 5.03
CA ILE A 27 -1.92 -3.57 4.49
C ILE A 27 -1.39 -3.01 3.17
N THR A 28 -2.02 -3.36 2.07
CA THR A 28 -1.64 -2.85 0.74
C THR A 28 -2.61 -1.76 0.29
N VAL A 29 -2.07 -0.64 -0.16
CA VAL A 29 -2.86 0.51 -0.64
C VAL A 29 -2.79 0.52 -2.16
N VAL A 30 -3.91 0.32 -2.81
CA VAL A 30 -4.06 0.26 -4.27
C VAL A 30 -5.14 1.21 -4.76
N SER A 31 -5.10 1.53 -6.04
CA SER A 31 -6.20 2.21 -6.75
C SER A 31 -6.20 1.79 -8.21
N GLY A 32 -7.32 1.93 -8.86
CA GLY A 32 -7.43 1.69 -10.31
C GLY A 32 -6.86 2.84 -11.16
N SER A 33 -6.64 4.00 -10.57
CA SER A 33 -6.19 5.21 -11.28
C SER A 33 -5.15 5.99 -10.50
N GLY A 34 -4.38 6.82 -11.19
CA GLY A 34 -3.48 7.78 -10.57
C GLY A 34 -4.23 8.90 -9.84
N GLY A 35 -3.59 9.49 -8.84
CA GLY A 35 -4.13 10.64 -8.12
C GLY A 35 -5.22 10.34 -7.10
N ALA A 36 -5.49 9.07 -6.78
CA ALA A 36 -6.51 8.69 -5.80
C ALA A 36 -6.11 8.92 -4.33
N GLY A 37 -4.85 9.29 -4.07
CA GLY A 37 -4.37 9.60 -2.72
C GLY A 37 -3.61 8.46 -2.05
N LYS A 38 -3.12 7.47 -2.78
CA LYS A 38 -2.40 6.32 -2.22
C LYS A 38 -1.22 6.70 -1.35
N SER A 39 -0.36 7.60 -1.82
CA SER A 39 0.85 8.01 -1.09
C SER A 39 0.51 8.64 0.26
N ALA A 40 -0.44 9.56 0.30
CA ALA A 40 -0.87 10.20 1.55
C ALA A 40 -1.50 9.20 2.52
N VAL A 41 -2.37 8.32 2.03
CA VAL A 41 -2.98 7.25 2.86
C VAL A 41 -1.92 6.32 3.40
N SER A 42 -0.97 5.88 2.59
CA SER A 42 0.10 4.97 3.00
C SER A 42 0.98 5.58 4.11
N VAL A 43 1.43 6.81 3.94
CA VAL A 43 2.26 7.51 4.93
C VAL A 43 1.49 7.72 6.24
N VAL A 44 0.27 8.23 6.18
CA VAL A 44 -0.51 8.53 7.37
C VAL A 44 -0.95 7.25 8.09
N ALA A 45 -1.28 6.19 7.36
CA ALA A 45 -1.57 4.89 7.95
C ALA A 45 -0.35 4.30 8.69
N ALA A 46 0.82 4.32 8.06
CA ALA A 46 2.06 3.82 8.66
C ALA A 46 2.46 4.64 9.91
N ALA A 47 2.40 5.96 9.82
CA ALA A 47 2.68 6.85 10.94
C ALA A 47 1.67 6.66 12.10
N THR A 48 0.41 6.42 11.78
CA THR A 48 -0.64 6.12 12.78
C THR A 48 -0.32 4.83 13.54
N LEU A 49 0.02 3.76 12.84
CA LEU A 49 0.37 2.47 13.45
C LEU A 49 1.62 2.59 14.32
N ALA A 50 2.65 3.26 13.82
CA ALA A 50 3.89 3.49 14.59
C ALA A 50 3.62 4.34 15.86
N SER A 51 2.80 5.38 15.75
CA SER A 51 2.40 6.21 16.91
C SER A 51 1.62 5.41 17.96
N ALA A 52 0.97 4.33 17.57
CA ALA A 52 0.30 3.41 18.49
C ALA A 52 1.25 2.35 19.10
N GLY A 53 2.55 2.45 18.88
CA GLY A 53 3.56 1.53 19.40
C GLY A 53 3.73 0.24 18.61
N ILE A 54 3.18 0.16 17.39
CA ILE A 54 3.29 -1.01 16.53
C ILE A 54 4.56 -0.87 15.69
N LYS A 55 5.46 -1.87 15.76
CA LYS A 55 6.66 -1.90 14.92
C LYS A 55 6.26 -2.02 13.46
N THR A 56 6.41 -0.93 12.72
CA THR A 56 5.82 -0.74 11.39
C THR A 56 6.90 -0.54 10.32
N LEU A 57 6.70 -1.21 9.18
CA LEU A 57 7.43 -0.95 7.95
C LEU A 57 6.51 -0.25 6.95
N LEU A 58 6.96 0.87 6.41
CA LEU A 58 6.41 1.44 5.18
C LEU A 58 7.26 0.97 4.00
N LEU A 59 6.65 0.24 3.08
CA LEU A 59 7.31 -0.30 1.90
C LEU A 59 6.77 0.42 0.66
N ASP A 60 7.64 1.11 -0.06
CA ASP A 60 7.26 1.79 -1.29
C ASP A 60 7.41 0.86 -2.50
N CYS A 61 6.30 0.30 -2.93
CA CYS A 61 6.21 -0.56 -4.12
C CYS A 61 5.78 0.18 -5.38
N ASP A 62 5.77 1.50 -5.36
CA ASP A 62 5.76 2.30 -6.59
C ASP A 62 7.21 2.45 -7.08
N PHE A 63 7.69 1.41 -7.75
CA PHE A 63 9.11 1.29 -8.10
C PHE A 63 9.58 2.30 -9.13
N GLN A 64 8.67 2.94 -9.82
CA GLN A 64 9.01 3.93 -10.86
C GLN A 64 8.93 5.37 -10.35
N PHE A 65 7.94 5.68 -9.54
CA PHE A 65 7.62 7.06 -9.15
C PHE A 65 7.40 7.23 -7.63
N GLY A 66 7.87 6.28 -6.82
CA GLY A 66 7.71 6.34 -5.38
C GLY A 66 8.43 7.53 -4.75
N ASP A 67 7.75 8.20 -3.82
CA ASP A 67 8.16 9.45 -3.19
C ASP A 67 8.14 9.39 -1.64
N MET A 68 8.09 8.20 -1.05
CA MET A 68 7.98 8.03 0.40
C MET A 68 9.15 8.66 1.17
N ARG A 69 10.36 8.73 0.59
CA ARG A 69 11.49 9.42 1.20
C ARG A 69 11.18 10.88 1.51
N ASP A 70 10.58 11.55 0.53
CA ASP A 70 10.27 12.98 0.64
C ASP A 70 9.07 13.20 1.57
N LEU A 71 8.04 12.39 1.46
CA LEU A 71 6.82 12.53 2.26
C LEU A 71 7.06 12.26 3.74
N LEU A 72 7.97 11.35 4.09
CA LEU A 72 8.40 11.11 5.48
C LEU A 72 9.57 11.99 5.94
N GLY A 73 10.18 12.74 5.05
CA GLY A 73 11.43 13.45 5.36
C GLY A 73 12.63 12.53 5.62
N ALA A 74 12.57 11.29 5.13
CA ALA A 74 13.56 10.23 5.37
C ALA A 74 14.55 10.10 4.20
N LYS A 75 15.24 11.18 3.85
CA LYS A 75 16.11 11.26 2.67
C LYS A 75 17.23 10.23 2.62
N ARG A 76 17.66 9.71 3.77
CA ARG A 76 18.72 8.70 3.89
C ARG A 76 18.21 7.26 3.95
N ALA A 77 16.90 7.05 3.82
CA ALA A 77 16.33 5.71 3.84
C ALA A 77 16.89 4.84 2.70
N TYR A 78 17.05 3.56 3.00
CA TYR A 78 17.46 2.58 1.99
C TYR A 78 16.35 2.33 0.99
N GLY A 79 16.74 2.18 -0.27
CA GLY A 79 15.84 1.71 -1.31
C GLY A 79 15.68 0.19 -1.28
N VAL A 80 14.63 -0.29 -1.90
CA VAL A 80 14.37 -1.73 -2.03
C VAL A 80 15.52 -2.45 -2.74
N ASP A 81 16.13 -1.82 -3.73
CA ASP A 81 17.32 -2.31 -4.45
C ASP A 81 18.54 -2.50 -3.52
N GLU A 82 18.76 -1.57 -2.62
CA GLU A 82 19.83 -1.63 -1.64
C GLU A 82 19.59 -2.75 -0.60
N VAL A 83 18.35 -2.91 -0.16
CA VAL A 83 17.99 -4.00 0.76
C VAL A 83 18.17 -5.37 0.09
N LEU A 84 17.71 -5.51 -1.14
CA LEU A 84 17.84 -6.77 -1.91
C LEU A 84 19.28 -7.10 -2.26
N SER A 85 20.15 -6.11 -2.44
CA SER A 85 21.58 -6.33 -2.65
C SER A 85 22.37 -6.73 -1.39
N GLY A 86 21.71 -6.69 -0.22
CA GLY A 86 22.33 -7.02 1.05
C GLY A 86 23.11 -5.87 1.69
N ALA A 87 22.93 -4.63 1.21
CA ALA A 87 23.60 -3.45 1.78
C ALA A 87 23.24 -3.22 3.25
N VAL A 88 22.03 -3.63 3.64
CA VAL A 88 21.54 -3.58 5.01
C VAL A 88 20.62 -4.78 5.28
N PRO A 89 20.82 -5.55 6.37
CA PRO A 89 19.85 -6.55 6.78
C PRO A 89 18.59 -5.89 7.33
N LEU A 90 17.44 -6.56 7.22
CA LEU A 90 16.16 -6.03 7.73
C LEU A 90 16.21 -5.69 9.22
N SER A 91 16.94 -6.47 10.01
CA SER A 91 17.13 -6.22 11.45
C SER A 91 17.84 -4.90 11.77
N ASP A 92 18.61 -4.37 10.83
CA ASP A 92 19.44 -3.18 11.00
C ASP A 92 18.89 -1.97 10.22
N LEU A 93 17.69 -2.09 9.63
CA LEU A 93 17.03 -0.95 9.00
C LEU A 93 16.87 0.19 10.00
N PRO A 94 17.28 1.42 9.63
CA PRO A 94 17.05 2.57 10.48
C PRO A 94 15.56 2.84 10.61
N CYS A 95 15.12 3.02 11.84
CA CYS A 95 13.76 3.41 12.17
C CYS A 95 13.77 4.78 12.84
N ASP A 96 12.68 5.51 12.74
CA ASP A 96 12.53 6.76 13.45
C ASP A 96 12.23 6.54 14.96
N GLU A 97 12.08 7.63 15.70
CA GLU A 97 11.82 7.58 17.15
C GLU A 97 10.49 6.89 17.50
N GLN A 98 9.56 6.82 16.56
CA GLN A 98 8.27 6.16 16.73
C GLN A 98 8.31 4.66 16.38
N GLY A 99 9.43 4.16 15.87
CA GLY A 99 9.57 2.78 15.44
C GLY A 99 9.08 2.51 14.01
N LEU A 100 8.92 3.54 13.19
CA LEU A 100 8.61 3.41 11.77
C LEU A 100 9.91 3.28 10.96
N CYS A 101 10.02 2.18 10.21
CA CYS A 101 11.09 1.96 9.24
C CYS A 101 10.56 2.17 7.82
N LEU A 102 11.41 2.67 6.93
CA LEU A 102 11.09 2.85 5.53
C LEU A 102 12.02 2.02 4.66
N ILE A 103 11.44 1.24 3.75
CA ILE A 103 12.11 0.77 2.54
C ILE A 103 11.53 1.57 1.39
N ALA A 104 12.34 2.46 0.83
CA ALA A 104 11.92 3.38 -0.21
C ALA A 104 11.97 2.72 -1.59
N ALA A 105 11.32 3.34 -2.57
CA ALA A 105 11.45 2.95 -3.97
C ALA A 105 12.92 3.02 -4.43
N PRO A 106 13.31 2.25 -5.44
CA PRO A 106 14.67 2.28 -5.96
C PRO A 106 14.97 3.65 -6.58
N ARG A 107 16.24 4.04 -6.55
CA ARG A 107 16.66 5.32 -7.16
C ARG A 107 16.72 5.27 -8.68
N ARG A 108 16.74 4.08 -9.27
CA ARG A 108 16.86 3.85 -10.71
C ARG A 108 15.68 3.06 -11.23
N LEU A 109 15.03 3.61 -12.26
CA LEU A 109 13.84 3.04 -12.89
C LEU A 109 14.09 1.67 -13.53
N GLU A 110 15.27 1.47 -14.07
CA GLU A 110 15.67 0.24 -14.78
C GLU A 110 15.76 -1.01 -13.89
N GLN A 111 15.70 -0.84 -12.58
CA GLN A 111 15.78 -1.95 -11.62
C GLN A 111 14.43 -2.59 -11.30
N SER A 112 13.33 -2.00 -11.75
CA SER A 112 11.95 -2.41 -11.36
C SER A 112 11.66 -3.87 -11.65
N GLU A 113 12.04 -4.39 -12.80
CA GLU A 113 11.75 -5.78 -13.20
C GLU A 113 12.47 -6.80 -12.33
N THR A 114 13.75 -6.55 -12.03
CA THR A 114 14.54 -7.43 -11.14
C THR A 114 13.97 -7.46 -9.74
N ILE A 115 13.53 -6.29 -9.23
CA ILE A 115 12.95 -6.15 -7.89
C ILE A 115 11.66 -6.96 -7.77
N VAL A 116 10.80 -6.96 -8.78
CA VAL A 116 9.53 -7.69 -8.76
C VAL A 116 9.74 -9.19 -8.55
N HIS A 117 10.76 -9.79 -9.15
CA HIS A 117 11.09 -11.20 -8.95
C HIS A 117 11.49 -11.55 -7.52
N GLU A 118 12.14 -10.63 -6.82
CA GLU A 118 12.64 -10.84 -5.46
C GLU A 118 11.67 -10.37 -4.38
N LEU A 119 10.60 -9.67 -4.77
CA LEU A 119 9.60 -9.12 -3.87
C LEU A 119 8.94 -10.17 -2.95
N PRO A 120 8.55 -11.38 -3.43
CA PRO A 120 7.97 -12.39 -2.55
C PRO A 120 8.86 -12.77 -1.37
N ALA A 121 10.15 -12.99 -1.61
CA ALA A 121 11.11 -13.34 -0.56
C ALA A 121 11.33 -12.17 0.41
N LEU A 122 11.39 -10.95 -0.10
CA LEU A 122 11.49 -9.74 0.73
C LEU A 122 10.28 -9.59 1.66
N LEU A 123 9.08 -9.76 1.13
CA LEU A 123 7.85 -9.68 1.93
C LEU A 123 7.81 -10.75 3.02
N ASP A 124 8.15 -11.98 2.70
CA ASP A 124 8.16 -13.07 3.68
C ASP A 124 9.16 -12.79 4.81
N SER A 125 10.35 -12.27 4.48
CA SER A 125 11.34 -11.84 5.48
C SER A 125 10.84 -10.65 6.31
N ALA A 126 10.26 -9.64 5.67
CA ALA A 126 9.74 -8.46 6.36
C ALA A 126 8.58 -8.81 7.30
N MET A 127 7.71 -9.73 6.90
CA MET A 127 6.58 -10.18 7.73
C MET A 127 7.02 -10.92 9.00
N ALA A 128 8.25 -11.42 9.04
CA ALA A 128 8.85 -12.00 10.24
C ALA A 128 9.47 -10.96 11.18
N HIS A 129 9.87 -9.78 10.67
CA HIS A 129 10.59 -8.74 11.43
C HIS A 129 9.72 -7.62 11.97
N PHE A 130 8.56 -7.38 11.36
CA PHE A 130 7.66 -6.28 11.72
C PHE A 130 6.32 -6.80 12.23
N ASP A 131 5.59 -5.95 12.96
CA ASP A 131 4.23 -6.27 13.41
C ASP A 131 3.18 -5.81 12.38
N ALA A 132 3.48 -4.74 11.65
CA ALA A 132 2.66 -4.24 10.55
C ALA A 132 3.53 -3.78 9.39
N ILE A 133 3.03 -3.99 8.19
CA ILE A 133 3.62 -3.49 6.94
C ILE A 133 2.54 -2.76 6.17
N VAL A 134 2.83 -1.52 5.78
CA VAL A 134 2.00 -0.75 4.85
C VAL A 134 2.76 -0.68 3.52
N ALA A 135 2.18 -1.25 2.48
CA ALA A 135 2.75 -1.23 1.13
C ALA A 135 2.02 -0.21 0.26
N ASN A 136 2.77 0.78 -0.23
CA ASN A 136 2.30 1.73 -1.22
C ASN A 136 2.51 1.16 -2.63
N THR A 137 1.60 1.44 -3.56
CA THR A 137 1.69 0.97 -4.94
C THR A 137 1.57 2.12 -5.94
N GLY A 138 2.07 1.90 -7.15
CA GLY A 138 1.94 2.83 -8.26
C GLY A 138 0.59 2.71 -8.98
N ALA A 139 0.36 3.65 -9.90
CA ALA A 139 -0.85 3.67 -10.74
C ALA A 139 -0.85 2.58 -11.82
N ASN A 140 0.32 2.15 -12.25
CA ASN A 140 0.47 1.11 -13.27
C ASN A 140 0.45 -0.27 -12.61
N TRP A 141 -0.60 -1.01 -12.85
CA TRP A 141 -0.75 -2.36 -12.34
C TRP A 141 0.22 -3.32 -13.00
N GLY A 142 0.88 -4.13 -12.19
CA GLY A 142 1.85 -5.13 -12.61
C GLY A 142 1.90 -6.32 -11.67
N GLU A 143 2.87 -7.18 -11.86
CA GLU A 143 3.05 -8.39 -11.06
C GLU A 143 3.23 -8.09 -9.56
N GLN A 144 3.84 -6.96 -9.21
CA GLN A 144 3.99 -6.54 -7.82
C GLN A 144 2.65 -6.36 -7.10
N HIS A 145 1.60 -5.93 -7.80
CA HIS A 145 0.26 -5.84 -7.23
C HIS A 145 -0.27 -7.22 -6.87
N ALA A 146 -0.13 -8.21 -7.74
CA ALA A 146 -0.54 -9.57 -7.46
C ALA A 146 0.21 -10.17 -6.26
N VAL A 147 1.53 -10.00 -6.22
CA VAL A 147 2.38 -10.49 -5.12
C VAL A 147 1.94 -9.89 -3.77
N LEU A 148 1.67 -8.58 -3.73
CA LEU A 148 1.21 -7.90 -2.53
C LEU A 148 -0.20 -8.33 -2.12
N LEU A 149 -1.14 -8.34 -3.06
CA LEU A 149 -2.55 -8.65 -2.78
C LEU A 149 -2.75 -10.08 -2.29
N GLU A 150 -2.00 -11.03 -2.83
CA GLU A 150 -2.04 -12.44 -2.39
C GLU A 150 -1.59 -12.61 -0.93
N ARG A 151 -0.73 -11.72 -0.42
CA ARG A 151 -0.18 -11.74 0.94
C ARG A 151 -0.86 -10.79 1.90
N SER A 152 -1.75 -9.94 1.41
CA SER A 152 -2.38 -8.89 2.21
C SER A 152 -3.39 -9.45 3.20
N SER A 153 -3.31 -8.97 4.44
CA SER A 153 -4.37 -9.14 5.43
C SER A 153 -5.54 -8.20 5.11
N ARG A 154 -5.22 -7.04 4.56
CA ARG A 154 -6.16 -6.02 4.11
C ARG A 154 -5.62 -5.31 2.88
N ALA A 155 -6.44 -5.14 1.87
CA ALA A 155 -6.14 -4.35 0.68
C ALA A 155 -7.11 -3.17 0.59
N LEU A 156 -6.59 -1.95 0.70
CA LEU A 156 -7.38 -0.72 0.61
C LEU A 156 -7.45 -0.29 -0.85
N PHE A 157 -8.62 -0.44 -1.45
CA PHE A 157 -8.90 0.03 -2.81
C PHE A 157 -9.44 1.45 -2.74
N LEU A 158 -8.62 2.44 -3.05
CA LEU A 158 -9.02 3.84 -2.99
C LEU A 158 -9.80 4.26 -4.22
N VAL A 159 -10.92 4.91 -3.98
CA VAL A 159 -11.76 5.56 -4.98
C VAL A 159 -11.89 7.02 -4.58
N ASP A 160 -11.41 7.94 -5.40
CA ASP A 160 -11.59 9.36 -5.17
C ASP A 160 -12.94 9.85 -5.75
N GLN A 161 -13.17 11.15 -5.74
CA GLN A 161 -14.45 11.74 -6.11
C GLN A 161 -14.65 11.91 -7.64
N ARG A 162 -13.84 11.25 -8.47
CA ARG A 162 -13.99 11.21 -9.92
C ARG A 162 -14.74 9.93 -10.35
N ALA A 163 -15.71 10.07 -11.26
CA ALA A 163 -16.39 8.91 -11.85
C ALA A 163 -15.41 7.93 -12.52
N SER A 164 -14.34 8.44 -13.13
CA SER A 164 -13.28 7.64 -13.73
C SER A 164 -12.54 6.79 -12.70
N SER A 165 -12.35 7.28 -11.48
CA SER A 165 -11.72 6.53 -10.39
C SER A 165 -12.57 5.32 -9.98
N LEU A 166 -13.88 5.47 -9.89
CA LEU A 166 -14.80 4.38 -9.60
C LEU A 166 -14.79 3.31 -10.70
N ARG A 167 -14.85 3.73 -11.97
CA ARG A 167 -14.75 2.79 -13.11
C ARG A 167 -13.42 2.04 -13.12
N ALA A 168 -12.33 2.74 -12.87
CA ALA A 168 -11.00 2.13 -12.80
C ALA A 168 -10.90 1.12 -11.66
N CYS A 169 -11.52 1.39 -10.52
CA CYS A 169 -11.59 0.43 -9.41
C CYS A 169 -12.32 -0.86 -9.80
N LYS A 170 -13.44 -0.75 -10.51
CA LYS A 170 -14.16 -1.92 -11.03
C LYS A 170 -13.28 -2.76 -11.96
N HIS A 171 -12.56 -2.13 -12.88
CA HIS A 171 -11.63 -2.82 -13.77
C HIS A 171 -10.50 -3.50 -13.01
N ALA A 172 -9.97 -2.86 -11.97
CA ALA A 172 -8.92 -3.45 -11.14
C ALA A 172 -9.42 -4.70 -10.39
N VAL A 173 -10.64 -4.66 -9.86
CA VAL A 173 -11.27 -5.82 -9.20
C VAL A 173 -11.51 -6.96 -10.20
N GLU A 174 -11.97 -6.67 -11.39
CA GLU A 174 -12.14 -7.66 -12.46
C GLU A 174 -10.80 -8.29 -12.86
N LEU A 175 -9.74 -7.49 -12.94
CA LEU A 175 -8.39 -7.98 -13.19
C LEU A 175 -7.93 -8.93 -12.09
N CYS A 176 -8.14 -8.58 -10.83
CA CYS A 176 -7.83 -9.44 -9.69
C CYS A 176 -8.58 -10.79 -9.78
N ALA A 177 -9.86 -10.76 -10.12
CA ALA A 177 -10.66 -11.98 -10.28
C ALA A 177 -10.10 -12.87 -11.41
N ARG A 178 -9.73 -12.29 -12.55
CA ARG A 178 -9.11 -13.04 -13.65
C ARG A 178 -7.76 -13.64 -13.28
N CYS A 179 -7.01 -12.99 -12.40
CA CYS A 179 -5.73 -13.47 -11.90
C CYS A 179 -5.88 -14.47 -10.72
N GLY A 180 -7.09 -14.79 -10.30
CA GLY A 180 -7.33 -15.72 -9.19
C GLY A 180 -6.99 -15.14 -7.81
N ILE A 181 -6.95 -13.83 -7.66
CA ILE A 181 -6.67 -13.16 -6.38
C ILE A 181 -7.96 -13.14 -5.57
N ALA A 182 -7.90 -13.69 -4.34
CA ALA A 182 -9.04 -13.70 -3.42
C ALA A 182 -9.42 -12.28 -2.98
N ALA A 183 -10.72 -11.97 -3.04
CA ALA A 183 -11.25 -10.65 -2.69
C ALA A 183 -11.55 -10.48 -1.18
N SER A 184 -11.42 -11.52 -0.37
CA SER A 184 -11.74 -11.46 1.06
C SER A 184 -11.01 -10.36 1.85
N PRO A 185 -9.74 -9.99 1.55
CA PRO A 185 -9.06 -8.89 2.23
C PRO A 185 -9.40 -7.51 1.67
N PHE A 186 -10.20 -7.39 0.63
CA PHE A 186 -10.50 -6.11 -0.02
C PHE A 186 -11.42 -5.24 0.83
N LEU A 187 -11.00 -4.00 1.07
CA LEU A 187 -11.81 -2.94 1.64
C LEU A 187 -11.80 -1.76 0.66
N PHE A 188 -12.97 -1.39 0.18
CA PHE A 188 -13.13 -0.24 -0.71
C PHE A 188 -13.22 1.04 0.11
N VAL A 189 -12.47 2.06 -0.27
CA VAL A 189 -12.34 3.29 0.50
C VAL A 189 -12.70 4.48 -0.39
N ALA A 190 -13.82 5.12 -0.09
CA ALA A 190 -14.17 6.40 -0.67
C ALA A 190 -13.27 7.47 -0.04
N ASN A 191 -12.35 8.02 -0.82
CA ASN A 191 -11.39 9.03 -0.35
C ASN A 191 -11.84 10.45 -0.67
N ARG A 192 -11.29 11.42 0.06
CA ARG A 192 -11.61 12.85 -0.09
C ARG A 192 -13.09 13.16 0.07
N CYS A 193 -13.73 12.47 1.01
CA CYS A 193 -15.15 12.68 1.29
C CYS A 193 -15.38 13.99 2.05
N SER A 194 -16.36 14.75 1.58
CA SER A 194 -16.84 15.99 2.17
C SER A 194 -18.35 16.08 2.03
N LYS A 195 -18.96 17.17 2.49
CA LYS A 195 -20.41 17.40 2.30
C LYS A 195 -20.83 17.52 0.82
N ARG A 196 -19.87 17.79 -0.08
CA ARG A 196 -20.10 17.97 -1.53
C ARG A 196 -19.56 16.78 -2.34
N SER A 197 -19.32 15.66 -1.70
CA SER A 197 -18.78 14.48 -2.37
C SER A 197 -19.73 13.91 -3.40
N LEU A 198 -19.18 13.46 -4.53
CA LEU A 198 -19.92 12.70 -5.53
C LEU A 198 -20.21 11.28 -5.03
N PHE A 199 -19.27 10.67 -4.31
CA PHE A 199 -19.38 9.32 -3.78
C PHE A 199 -19.19 9.28 -2.26
N SER A 200 -20.09 8.56 -1.60
CA SER A 200 -19.96 8.10 -0.22
C SER A 200 -19.46 6.64 -0.18
N SER A 201 -19.21 6.14 1.01
CA SER A 201 -18.93 4.69 1.18
C SER A 201 -20.10 3.82 0.73
N ILE A 202 -21.33 4.29 0.90
CA ILE A 202 -22.54 3.57 0.46
C ILE A 202 -22.57 3.44 -1.06
N ASP A 203 -22.28 4.54 -1.76
CA ASP A 203 -22.24 4.55 -3.23
C ASP A 203 -21.16 3.60 -3.77
N VAL A 204 -19.96 3.61 -3.16
CA VAL A 204 -18.88 2.71 -3.53
C VAL A 204 -19.24 1.27 -3.24
N SER A 205 -19.82 0.98 -2.07
CA SER A 205 -20.29 -0.37 -1.72
C SER A 205 -21.31 -0.89 -2.73
N CYS A 206 -22.31 -0.08 -3.09
CA CYS A 206 -23.31 -0.45 -4.10
C CYS A 206 -22.66 -0.74 -5.46
N ALA A 207 -21.72 0.08 -5.89
CA ALA A 207 -20.99 -0.11 -7.14
C ALA A 207 -20.13 -1.38 -7.15
N MET A 208 -19.68 -1.83 -5.98
CA MET A 208 -18.88 -3.05 -5.77
C MET A 208 -19.74 -4.21 -5.24
N GLN A 209 -21.00 -4.28 -5.64
CA GLN A 209 -21.94 -5.38 -5.35
C GLN A 209 -22.14 -5.64 -3.85
N GLY A 210 -22.20 -4.59 -3.03
CA GLY A 210 -22.43 -4.68 -1.60
C GLY A 210 -21.18 -5.03 -0.77
N ALA A 211 -19.99 -4.93 -1.35
CA ALA A 211 -18.73 -5.15 -0.64
C ALA A 211 -18.51 -4.15 0.50
N HIS A 212 -17.70 -4.52 1.47
CA HIS A 212 -17.32 -3.62 2.56
C HIS A 212 -16.65 -2.35 2.05
N ALA A 213 -17.11 -1.20 2.53
CA ALA A 213 -16.58 0.10 2.18
C ALA A 213 -16.46 1.00 3.41
N ALA A 214 -15.48 1.91 3.37
CA ALA A 214 -15.21 2.91 4.37
C ALA A 214 -15.01 4.28 3.72
N GLU A 215 -14.95 5.33 4.53
CA GLU A 215 -14.70 6.68 4.08
C GLU A 215 -13.45 7.25 4.72
N LEU A 216 -12.67 7.98 3.91
CA LEU A 216 -11.65 8.92 4.39
C LEU A 216 -12.08 10.34 4.03
N LYS A 217 -11.98 11.23 4.99
CA LYS A 217 -12.39 12.63 4.82
C LYS A 217 -11.35 13.41 4.03
N ASP A 218 -11.81 14.45 3.33
CA ASP A 218 -10.91 15.40 2.71
C ASP A 218 -10.19 16.21 3.81
N GLY A 219 -8.87 16.19 3.76
CA GLY A 219 -8.02 16.91 4.71
C GLY A 219 -7.59 18.29 4.24
N GLY A 220 -7.97 18.67 3.02
CA GLY A 220 -7.60 19.95 2.43
C GLY A 220 -6.09 20.10 2.19
N VAL A 221 -5.66 21.33 2.02
CA VAL A 221 -4.25 21.69 1.75
C VAL A 221 -3.30 21.38 2.90
N GLU A 222 -3.81 21.25 4.12
CA GLU A 222 -3.02 20.93 5.31
C GLU A 222 -2.29 19.59 5.15
N VAL A 223 -2.92 18.60 4.51
CA VAL A 223 -2.32 17.29 4.27
C VAL A 223 -1.09 17.42 3.36
N GLU A 224 -1.21 18.12 2.23
CA GLU A 224 -0.10 18.33 1.31
C GLU A 224 1.03 19.14 1.95
N GLN A 225 0.69 20.18 2.72
CA GLN A 225 1.68 21.01 3.42
C GLN A 225 2.45 20.20 4.45
N ALA A 226 1.77 19.39 5.26
CA ALA A 226 2.41 18.56 6.28
C ALA A 226 3.31 17.48 5.66
N LEU A 227 2.81 16.73 4.68
CA LEU A 227 3.57 15.67 4.05
C LEU A 227 4.70 16.21 3.16
N GLY A 228 4.49 17.31 2.46
CA GLY A 228 5.52 17.96 1.66
C GLY A 228 6.70 18.50 2.48
N THR A 229 6.52 18.70 3.79
CA THR A 229 7.55 19.20 4.73
C THR A 229 8.04 18.12 5.72
N GLY A 230 7.64 16.86 5.55
CA GLY A 230 8.04 15.75 6.42
C GLY A 230 7.39 15.76 7.81
N LEU A 231 6.24 16.42 7.98
CA LEU A 231 5.51 16.55 9.25
C LEU A 231 4.36 15.55 9.38
N ALA A 232 4.57 14.30 8.97
CA ALA A 232 3.54 13.26 9.01
C ALA A 232 3.00 13.02 10.43
N TYR A 233 3.86 13.00 11.45
CA TYR A 233 3.43 12.77 12.84
C TYR A 233 2.65 13.95 13.41
N ASP A 234 2.98 15.18 13.04
CA ASP A 234 2.19 16.36 13.44
C ASP A 234 0.79 16.26 12.83
N LEU A 235 0.68 15.83 11.59
CA LEU A 235 -0.61 15.59 10.94
C LEU A 235 -1.42 14.48 11.65
N VAL A 236 -0.79 13.35 11.97
CA VAL A 236 -1.41 12.21 12.67
C VAL A 236 -1.94 12.62 14.03
N SER A 237 -1.22 13.46 14.80
CA SER A 237 -1.65 13.92 16.11
C SER A 237 -2.61 15.11 16.07
N SER A 238 -2.88 15.67 14.91
CA SER A 238 -3.74 16.83 14.71
C SER A 238 -5.24 16.47 14.71
N ARG A 239 -6.08 17.50 14.64
CA ARG A 239 -7.53 17.36 14.46
C ARG A 239 -7.95 17.36 12.97
N ASN A 240 -6.99 17.23 12.06
CA ASN A 240 -7.29 17.14 10.64
C ASN A 240 -8.26 16.00 10.35
N ALA A 241 -9.31 16.28 9.60
CA ALA A 241 -10.38 15.32 9.34
C ALA A 241 -9.89 14.05 8.61
N PHE A 242 -8.97 14.20 7.66
CA PHE A 242 -8.36 13.07 6.97
C PHE A 242 -7.55 12.21 7.94
N ALA A 243 -6.66 12.82 8.72
CA ALA A 243 -5.83 12.12 9.70
C ALA A 243 -6.68 11.37 10.74
N GLN A 244 -7.76 11.98 11.23
CA GLN A 244 -8.68 11.31 12.15
C GLN A 244 -9.38 10.12 11.49
N SER A 245 -9.83 10.25 10.25
CA SER A 245 -10.49 9.15 9.55
C SER A 245 -9.54 7.99 9.24
N VAL A 246 -8.25 8.26 8.99
CA VAL A 246 -7.24 7.21 8.88
C VAL A 246 -7.02 6.51 10.21
N ARG A 247 -6.96 7.26 11.33
CA ARG A 247 -6.84 6.64 12.67
C ARG A 247 -8.02 5.71 12.97
N ASP A 248 -9.22 6.11 12.61
CA ASP A 248 -10.43 5.30 12.82
C ASP A 248 -10.43 4.03 11.95
N LEU A 249 -9.78 4.08 10.79
CA LEU A 249 -9.68 2.96 9.87
C LEU A 249 -8.62 1.93 10.31
N MET A 250 -7.54 2.39 10.94
CA MET A 250 -6.42 1.55 11.38
C MET A 250 -6.69 0.89 12.72
#